data_6ffb516c934ea2473f06fbde44876b1f
#
_entry.id   6ffb516c934ea2473f06fbde44876b1f
#
_cell.length_a   1.000
_cell.length_b   1.000
_cell.length_c   1.000
_cell.angle_alpha   90.00
_cell.angle_beta   90.00
_cell.angle_gamma   90.00
#
_symmetry.space_group_name_H-M   'P 1'
#
loop_
_entity.id
_entity.type
_entity.pdbx_description
1 polymer ?
#
loop_
_entity_poly.entity_id
_entity_poly.type
_entity_poly.pdbx_seq_one_letter_code
_entity_poly.pdbx_strand_id
1 'polypeptide(L)'
;MVEAGMTGIRMNLSHGPLAAHTDWLAMIRAAGIRQLLIDLQGPELRISTLAEPVALVEGSSVRLGADGVPCPAALVQAAAPGQQLLLDDGKLLVQVTQALPEALVCTVVRGGTLQSRKSIAAPGLAVPSPTLTEEDLQNLKIAKQCGVTGVMLPFVRGKADILALRHALEEAGAADIRIFAKIENMTGVRALPEFIHLVDEVVIARGDLGNAMPLWELPRCQKQLSAACRAAGVPFMVVTQMLDSMCTRAVPT
;
A
#
# COMPACT_ATOMS: atom_id res chain seq x y z
N MET A 1 -12.32 -22.84 9.80
CA MET A 1 -12.00 -22.20 8.52
C MET A 1 -11.41 -23.21 7.53
N VAL A 2 -10.40 -24.01 7.91
CA VAL A 2 -9.82 -25.06 7.01
C VAL A 2 -10.89 -26.06 6.59
N GLU A 3 -11.70 -26.56 7.53
CA GLU A 3 -12.85 -27.45 7.26
C GLU A 3 -13.88 -26.84 6.31
N ALA A 4 -13.97 -25.51 6.26
CA ALA A 4 -14.82 -24.77 5.34
C ALA A 4 -14.14 -24.44 3.99
N GLY A 5 -12.97 -25.06 3.71
CA GLY A 5 -12.29 -24.95 2.42
C GLY A 5 -11.25 -23.83 2.32
N MET A 6 -10.78 -23.26 3.44
CA MET A 6 -9.70 -22.28 3.40
C MET A 6 -8.39 -22.94 2.93
N THR A 7 -7.77 -22.39 1.87
CA THR A 7 -6.56 -22.95 1.23
C THR A 7 -5.30 -22.15 1.51
N GLY A 8 -5.44 -20.88 1.89
CA GLY A 8 -4.30 -19.98 2.12
C GLY A 8 -4.60 -18.88 3.12
N ILE A 9 -3.56 -18.23 3.58
CA ILE A 9 -3.62 -17.10 4.52
C ILE A 9 -2.74 -15.96 3.96
N ARG A 10 -3.20 -14.73 4.13
CA ARG A 10 -2.41 -13.52 3.92
C ARG A 10 -2.07 -12.91 5.28
N MET A 11 -0.79 -12.63 5.50
CA MET A 11 -0.27 -11.87 6.64
C MET A 11 0.12 -10.47 6.19
N ASN A 12 -0.44 -9.45 6.82
CA ASN A 12 -0.08 -8.06 6.56
C ASN A 12 1.05 -7.62 7.50
N LEU A 13 2.24 -7.40 6.94
CA LEU A 13 3.44 -7.06 7.71
C LEU A 13 3.47 -5.58 8.17
N SER A 14 2.49 -4.76 7.79
CA SER A 14 2.32 -3.43 8.39
C SER A 14 1.98 -3.48 9.91
N HIS A 15 1.60 -4.66 10.42
CA HIS A 15 1.29 -4.91 11.84
C HIS A 15 2.45 -5.52 12.63
N GLY A 16 3.61 -5.69 12.01
CA GLY A 16 4.83 -6.20 12.63
C GLY A 16 5.62 -7.13 11.71
N PRO A 17 6.90 -7.32 11.99
CA PRO A 17 7.77 -8.14 11.16
C PRO A 17 7.39 -9.62 11.23
N LEU A 18 7.71 -10.37 10.18
CA LEU A 18 7.42 -11.79 10.06
C LEU A 18 7.97 -12.60 11.25
N ALA A 19 9.13 -12.21 11.76
CA ALA A 19 9.78 -12.84 12.92
C ALA A 19 8.97 -12.72 14.22
N ALA A 20 8.10 -11.71 14.35
CA ALA A 20 7.26 -11.54 15.53
C ALA A 20 6.01 -12.45 15.54
N HIS A 21 5.74 -13.13 14.44
CA HIS A 21 4.52 -13.94 14.27
C HIS A 21 4.76 -15.46 14.36
N THR A 22 5.74 -15.89 15.13
CA THR A 22 6.15 -17.31 15.27
C THR A 22 4.99 -18.24 15.65
N ASP A 23 4.15 -17.79 16.59
CA ASP A 23 3.01 -18.58 17.06
C ASP A 23 1.95 -18.75 15.97
N TRP A 24 1.70 -17.69 15.19
CA TRP A 24 0.80 -17.74 14.06
C TRP A 24 1.33 -18.67 12.95
N LEU A 25 2.63 -18.58 12.66
CA LEU A 25 3.27 -19.44 11.68
C LEU A 25 3.21 -20.92 12.11
N ALA A 26 3.41 -21.22 13.39
CA ALA A 26 3.25 -22.58 13.93
C ALA A 26 1.81 -23.08 13.78
N MET A 27 0.83 -22.23 14.10
CA MET A 27 -0.59 -22.54 13.97
C MET A 27 -1.01 -22.79 12.51
N ILE A 28 -0.52 -21.97 11.57
CA ILE A 28 -0.77 -22.10 10.12
C ILE A 28 -0.23 -23.45 9.61
N ARG A 29 0.99 -23.82 10.01
CA ARG A 29 1.61 -25.10 9.66
C ARG A 29 0.82 -26.29 10.24
N ALA A 30 0.45 -26.21 11.53
CA ALA A 30 -0.32 -27.25 12.20
C ALA A 30 -1.71 -27.46 11.56
N ALA A 31 -2.31 -26.40 11.05
CA ALA A 31 -3.58 -26.46 10.32
C ALA A 31 -3.46 -27.03 8.89
N GLY A 32 -2.26 -27.37 8.42
CA GLY A 32 -2.02 -27.92 7.09
C GLY A 32 -2.19 -26.92 5.94
N ILE A 33 -2.18 -25.61 6.22
CA ILE A 33 -2.28 -24.57 5.23
C ILE A 33 -0.95 -24.48 4.47
N ARG A 34 -1.03 -24.60 3.14
CA ARG A 34 0.15 -24.65 2.26
C ARG A 34 0.44 -23.32 1.55
N GLN A 35 -0.51 -22.40 1.54
CA GLN A 35 -0.34 -21.09 0.89
C GLN A 35 -0.26 -20.01 1.96
N LEU A 36 0.93 -19.46 2.14
CA LEU A 36 1.18 -18.31 3.00
C LEU A 36 1.65 -17.14 2.14
N LEU A 37 0.81 -16.13 2.06
CA LEU A 37 1.08 -14.89 1.35
C LEU A 37 1.45 -13.81 2.38
N ILE A 38 2.58 -13.16 2.21
CA ILE A 38 2.93 -11.97 2.98
C ILE A 38 2.70 -10.70 2.17
N ASP A 39 2.13 -9.69 2.79
CA ASP A 39 1.94 -8.37 2.22
C ASP A 39 2.97 -7.43 2.85
N LEU A 40 3.97 -7.02 2.07
CA LEU A 40 5.04 -6.14 2.51
C LEU A 40 4.50 -4.77 2.87
N GLN A 41 5.19 -4.06 3.75
CA GLN A 41 4.82 -2.71 4.12
C GLN A 41 5.13 -1.72 2.99
N GLY A 42 6.27 -1.90 2.32
CA GLY A 42 6.76 -0.98 1.31
C GLY A 42 7.05 0.43 1.87
N PRO A 43 7.38 1.38 0.99
CA PRO A 43 7.69 2.75 1.35
C PRO A 43 6.44 3.62 1.50
N GLU A 44 5.45 3.15 2.25
CA GLU A 44 4.22 3.91 2.47
C GLU A 44 4.50 5.24 3.20
N LEU A 45 3.93 6.31 2.69
CA LEU A 45 3.98 7.59 3.37
C LEU A 45 2.99 7.59 4.54
N ARG A 46 3.49 7.83 5.75
CA ARG A 46 2.65 7.87 6.95
C ARG A 46 3.01 9.04 7.84
N ILE A 47 2.01 9.54 8.57
CA ILE A 47 2.23 10.38 9.75
C ILE A 47 3.04 9.57 10.76
N SER A 48 4.07 10.17 11.32
CA SER A 48 4.88 9.54 12.37
C SER A 48 4.09 9.44 13.67
N THR A 49 4.71 8.97 14.74
CA THR A 49 4.07 8.90 16.05
C THR A 49 3.78 10.31 16.58
N LEU A 50 2.56 10.57 16.97
CA LEU A 50 2.10 11.79 17.64
C LEU A 50 2.04 11.55 19.14
N ALA A 51 2.35 12.55 19.94
CA ALA A 51 2.15 12.50 21.40
C ALA A 51 0.65 12.39 21.74
N GLU A 52 -0.17 13.16 21.02
CA GLU A 52 -1.63 13.16 21.13
C GLU A 52 -2.28 13.31 19.75
N PRO A 53 -3.53 12.86 19.56
CA PRO A 53 -4.26 13.12 18.33
C PRO A 53 -4.40 14.60 18.05
N VAL A 54 -4.29 15.00 16.78
CA VAL A 54 -4.36 16.40 16.35
C VAL A 54 -5.74 16.68 15.74
N ALA A 55 -6.45 17.66 16.27
CA ALA A 55 -7.70 18.14 15.69
C ALA A 55 -7.40 19.05 14.48
N LEU A 56 -7.85 18.65 13.30
CA LEU A 56 -7.78 19.43 12.07
C LEU A 56 -9.14 20.10 11.85
N VAL A 57 -9.17 21.42 11.99
CA VAL A 57 -10.39 22.23 11.80
C VAL A 57 -10.41 22.79 10.38
N GLU A 58 -11.52 22.65 9.66
CA GLU A 58 -11.66 23.18 8.30
C GLU A 58 -11.37 24.67 8.24
N GLY A 59 -10.62 25.09 7.22
CA GLY A 59 -10.17 26.46 7.03
C GLY A 59 -8.98 26.88 7.89
N SER A 60 -8.59 26.10 8.91
CA SER A 60 -7.41 26.38 9.73
C SER A 60 -6.12 26.02 9.02
N SER A 61 -5.01 26.55 9.53
CA SER A 61 -3.67 26.18 9.08
C SER A 61 -3.11 25.04 9.92
N VAL A 62 -2.45 24.08 9.27
CA VAL A 62 -1.67 23.02 9.90
C VAL A 62 -0.29 22.96 9.30
N ARG A 63 0.73 22.68 10.12
CA ARG A 63 2.10 22.48 9.69
C ARG A 63 2.45 21.01 9.70
N LEU A 64 3.00 20.49 8.59
CA LEU A 64 3.51 19.13 8.45
C LEU A 64 5.04 19.18 8.32
N GLY A 65 5.76 18.38 9.09
CA GLY A 65 7.24 18.35 9.10
C GLY A 65 7.82 18.49 10.49
N ALA A 66 9.06 18.96 10.60
CA ALA A 66 9.83 18.95 11.83
C ALA A 66 9.17 19.71 13.01
N ASP A 67 8.59 20.90 12.75
CA ASP A 67 7.99 21.74 13.79
C ASP A 67 6.45 21.66 13.80
N GLY A 68 5.89 20.53 13.42
CA GLY A 68 4.44 20.35 13.34
C GLY A 68 4.04 18.89 13.44
N VAL A 69 3.05 18.50 12.69
CA VAL A 69 2.68 17.09 12.52
C VAL A 69 3.81 16.36 11.78
N PRO A 70 4.52 15.43 12.41
CA PRO A 70 5.72 14.83 11.81
C PRO A 70 5.34 13.90 10.65
N CYS A 71 5.99 14.11 9.51
CA CYS A 71 5.81 13.34 8.28
C CYS A 71 7.17 13.09 7.59
N PRO A 72 7.24 12.19 6.59
CA PRO A 72 8.49 11.88 5.90
C PRO A 72 9.12 13.12 5.24
N ALA A 73 10.43 13.32 5.44
CA ALA A 73 11.17 14.44 4.85
C ALA A 73 11.11 14.44 3.31
N ALA A 74 11.09 13.25 2.69
CA ALA A 74 10.95 13.13 1.23
C ALA A 74 9.63 13.74 0.70
N LEU A 75 8.54 13.64 1.47
CA LEU A 75 7.27 14.31 1.14
C LEU A 75 7.42 15.83 1.22
N VAL A 76 8.05 16.33 2.29
CA VAL A 76 8.28 17.77 2.49
C VAL A 76 9.10 18.36 1.34
N GLN A 77 10.14 17.65 0.90
CA GLN A 77 11.02 18.07 -0.18
C GLN A 77 10.35 18.01 -1.56
N ALA A 78 9.42 17.08 -1.76
CA ALA A 78 8.78 16.87 -3.07
C ALA A 78 7.53 17.72 -3.26
N ALA A 79 6.82 18.08 -2.19
CA ALA A 79 5.54 18.79 -2.30
C ALA A 79 5.73 20.28 -2.56
N ALA A 80 4.80 20.85 -3.33
CA ALA A 80 4.78 22.27 -3.71
C ALA A 80 3.42 22.90 -3.35
N PRO A 81 3.34 24.24 -3.28
CA PRO A 81 2.07 24.95 -3.12
C PRO A 81 1.03 24.50 -4.15
N GLY A 82 -0.21 24.29 -3.69
CA GLY A 82 -1.31 23.74 -4.48
C GLY A 82 -1.46 22.23 -4.40
N GLN A 83 -0.44 21.49 -3.93
CA GLN A 83 -0.52 20.05 -3.75
C GLN A 83 -1.57 19.69 -2.69
N GLN A 84 -2.44 18.74 -3.02
CA GLN A 84 -3.36 18.13 -2.08
C GLN A 84 -2.73 16.92 -1.42
N LEU A 85 -2.92 16.78 -0.12
CA LEU A 85 -2.51 15.62 0.66
C LEU A 85 -3.74 15.03 1.34
N LEU A 86 -4.01 13.77 1.04
CA LEU A 86 -5.06 12.97 1.66
C LEU A 86 -4.48 12.23 2.85
N LEU A 87 -5.08 12.35 4.03
CA LEU A 87 -4.63 11.69 5.26
C LEU A 87 -5.70 10.72 5.74
N ASP A 88 -5.30 9.67 6.48
CA ASP A 88 -6.19 8.64 7.02
C ASP A 88 -7.13 8.06 5.96
N ASP A 89 -6.55 7.45 4.92
CA ASP A 89 -7.26 6.82 3.80
C ASP A 89 -8.25 7.78 3.10
N GLY A 90 -7.86 9.07 3.03
CA GLY A 90 -8.64 10.11 2.39
C GLY A 90 -9.77 10.70 3.23
N LYS A 91 -9.90 10.33 4.50
CA LYS A 91 -10.90 10.95 5.41
C LYS A 91 -10.63 12.41 5.67
N LEU A 92 -9.35 12.79 5.75
CA LEU A 92 -8.89 14.15 5.96
C LEU A 92 -8.20 14.64 4.68
N LEU A 93 -8.31 15.95 4.41
CA LEU A 93 -7.71 16.57 3.24
C LEU A 93 -7.08 17.89 3.64
N VAL A 94 -5.81 18.08 3.29
CA VAL A 94 -5.11 19.34 3.43
C VAL A 94 -4.52 19.77 2.10
N GLN A 95 -4.41 21.07 1.88
CA GLN A 95 -3.78 21.66 0.70
C GLN A 95 -2.55 22.45 1.10
N VAL A 96 -1.42 22.13 0.49
CA VAL A 96 -0.16 22.87 0.70
C VAL A 96 -0.31 24.31 0.21
N THR A 97 -0.09 25.26 1.08
CA THR A 97 -0.08 26.71 0.77
C THR A 97 1.33 27.25 0.69
N GLN A 98 2.27 26.70 1.46
CA GLN A 98 3.66 27.08 1.43
C GLN A 98 4.57 25.87 1.68
N ALA A 99 5.62 25.74 0.88
CA ALA A 99 6.68 24.76 1.10
C ALA A 99 7.90 25.47 1.71
N LEU A 100 8.33 24.99 2.86
CA LEU A 100 9.53 25.42 3.58
C LEU A 100 10.60 24.32 3.51
N PRO A 101 11.86 24.60 3.81
CA PRO A 101 12.92 23.58 3.72
C PRO A 101 12.64 22.30 4.51
N GLU A 102 12.02 22.43 5.70
CA GLU A 102 11.77 21.30 6.62
C GLU A 102 10.30 21.10 6.98
N ALA A 103 9.39 21.86 6.39
CA ALA A 103 7.96 21.79 6.67
C ALA A 103 7.08 22.25 5.52
N LEU A 104 5.85 21.77 5.51
CA LEU A 104 4.77 22.26 4.65
C LEU A 104 3.75 23.01 5.51
N VAL A 105 3.37 24.21 5.09
CA VAL A 105 2.20 24.89 5.65
C VAL A 105 1.01 24.53 4.78
N CYS A 106 -0.03 24.02 5.40
CA CYS A 106 -1.22 23.54 4.69
C CYS A 106 -2.49 24.19 5.25
N THR A 107 -3.48 24.40 4.40
CA THR A 107 -4.84 24.70 4.82
C THR A 107 -5.64 23.41 4.91
N VAL A 108 -6.41 23.23 5.98
CA VAL A 108 -7.31 22.08 6.15
C VAL A 108 -8.54 22.29 5.27
N VAL A 109 -8.72 21.42 4.27
CA VAL A 109 -9.87 21.45 3.35
C VAL A 109 -11.01 20.56 3.87
N ARG A 110 -10.67 19.43 4.48
CA ARG A 110 -11.61 18.52 5.15
C ARG A 110 -11.01 18.08 6.48
N GLY A 111 -11.68 18.49 7.55
CA GLY A 111 -11.22 18.33 8.92
C GLY A 111 -11.57 17.00 9.56
N GLY A 112 -11.14 16.85 10.82
CA GLY A 112 -11.36 15.70 11.66
C GLY A 112 -10.20 15.48 12.63
N THR A 113 -10.10 14.29 13.24
CA THR A 113 -9.04 13.95 14.20
C THR A 113 -7.97 13.11 13.51
N LEU A 114 -6.76 13.65 13.39
CA LEU A 114 -5.59 12.96 12.86
C LEU A 114 -4.89 12.18 13.98
N GLN A 115 -4.68 10.89 13.77
CA GLN A 115 -4.00 9.99 14.70
C GLN A 115 -2.59 9.63 14.21
N SER A 116 -1.78 9.01 15.08
CA SER A 116 -0.48 8.46 14.76
C SER A 116 -0.55 7.42 13.64
N ARG A 117 0.50 7.36 12.83
CA ARG A 117 0.73 6.33 11.80
C ARG A 117 -0.32 6.27 10.69
N LYS A 118 -1.13 7.33 10.53
CA LYS A 118 -2.12 7.39 9.45
C LYS A 118 -1.46 7.59 8.10
N SER A 119 -2.04 6.96 7.07
CA SER A 119 -1.57 7.05 5.69
C SER A 119 -1.55 8.48 5.17
N ILE A 120 -0.62 8.77 4.26
CA ILE A 120 -0.58 10.00 3.47
C ILE A 120 -0.59 9.60 2.00
N ALA A 121 -1.58 10.06 1.26
CA ALA A 121 -1.56 9.98 -0.20
C ALA A 121 -1.39 11.39 -0.79
N ALA A 122 -0.53 11.51 -1.78
CA ALA A 122 -0.24 12.75 -2.50
C ALA A 122 -0.55 12.56 -4.00
N PRO A 123 -1.81 12.70 -4.44
CA PRO A 123 -2.21 12.45 -5.82
C PRO A 123 -1.38 13.27 -6.81
N GLY A 124 -0.84 12.60 -7.83
CA GLY A 124 -0.03 13.25 -8.86
C GLY A 124 1.41 13.59 -8.47
N LEU A 125 1.80 13.41 -7.20
CA LEU A 125 3.15 13.66 -6.72
C LEU A 125 3.99 12.38 -6.73
N ALA A 126 5.15 12.43 -7.38
CA ALA A 126 6.14 11.37 -7.30
C ALA A 126 7.09 11.66 -6.13
N VAL A 127 6.91 10.96 -5.01
CA VAL A 127 7.84 11.06 -3.88
C VAL A 127 8.92 9.99 -4.05
N PRO A 128 10.21 10.39 -4.10
CA PRO A 128 11.31 9.43 -4.19
C PRO A 128 11.30 8.48 -2.98
N SER A 129 11.24 7.19 -3.26
CA SER A 129 11.24 6.16 -2.22
C SER A 129 11.86 4.87 -2.76
N PRO A 130 12.54 4.07 -1.92
CA PRO A 130 13.02 2.75 -2.32
C PRO A 130 11.83 1.86 -2.66
N THR A 131 12.05 0.78 -3.40
CA THR A 131 11.02 -0.25 -3.65
C THR A 131 10.73 -1.06 -2.41
N LEU A 132 11.79 -1.43 -1.68
CA LEU A 132 11.76 -2.24 -0.48
C LEU A 132 12.36 -1.45 0.67
N THR A 133 11.73 -1.49 1.82
CA THR A 133 12.30 -0.96 3.07
C THR A 133 13.31 -1.93 3.65
N GLU A 134 14.12 -1.47 4.61
CA GLU A 134 15.02 -2.37 5.34
C GLU A 134 14.26 -3.49 6.08
N GLU A 135 13.08 -3.18 6.62
CA GLU A 135 12.22 -4.17 7.26
C GLU A 135 11.69 -5.19 6.26
N ASP A 136 11.30 -4.76 5.05
CA ASP A 136 10.91 -5.68 3.98
C ASP A 136 12.04 -6.64 3.63
N LEU A 137 13.28 -6.14 3.49
CA LEU A 137 14.46 -6.97 3.22
C LEU A 137 14.73 -7.98 4.34
N GLN A 138 14.57 -7.61 5.62
CA GLN A 138 14.69 -8.54 6.73
C GLN A 138 13.61 -9.63 6.70
N ASN A 139 12.37 -9.26 6.38
CA ASN A 139 11.27 -10.21 6.23
C ASN A 139 11.52 -11.21 5.08
N LEU A 140 12.04 -10.74 3.94
CA LEU A 140 12.36 -11.59 2.80
C LEU A 140 13.46 -12.61 3.10
N LYS A 141 14.50 -12.24 3.88
CA LYS A 141 15.59 -13.15 4.27
C LYS A 141 15.10 -14.41 4.97
N ILE A 142 14.02 -14.33 5.73
CA ILE A 142 13.47 -15.46 6.49
C ILE A 142 12.20 -16.04 5.85
N ALA A 143 11.70 -15.46 4.78
CA ALA A 143 10.41 -15.81 4.17
C ALA A 143 10.30 -17.30 3.85
N LYS A 144 11.31 -17.87 3.17
CA LYS A 144 11.33 -19.29 2.82
C LYS A 144 11.32 -20.21 4.03
N GLN A 145 12.10 -19.90 5.07
CA GLN A 145 12.15 -20.65 6.34
C GLN A 145 10.80 -20.59 7.08
N CYS A 146 10.08 -19.48 6.95
CA CYS A 146 8.74 -19.30 7.49
C CYS A 146 7.65 -19.99 6.68
N GLY A 147 7.97 -20.57 5.52
CA GLY A 147 7.01 -21.26 4.64
C GLY A 147 6.18 -20.30 3.79
N VAL A 148 6.67 -19.09 3.54
CA VAL A 148 6.04 -18.13 2.63
C VAL A 148 6.08 -18.68 1.22
N THR A 149 4.95 -18.62 0.52
CA THR A 149 4.79 -19.09 -0.86
C THR A 149 4.49 -17.96 -1.85
N GLY A 150 4.17 -16.77 -1.34
CA GLY A 150 3.93 -15.60 -2.16
C GLY A 150 4.19 -14.31 -1.40
N VAL A 151 4.61 -13.29 -2.13
CA VAL A 151 4.89 -11.93 -1.63
C VAL A 151 4.07 -10.92 -2.41
N MET A 152 3.27 -10.13 -1.71
CA MET A 152 2.63 -8.93 -2.27
C MET A 152 3.59 -7.75 -2.17
N LEU A 153 3.92 -7.16 -3.33
CA LEU A 153 4.71 -5.93 -3.42
C LEU A 153 3.77 -4.73 -3.53
N PRO A 154 3.69 -3.86 -2.52
CA PRO A 154 2.87 -2.66 -2.59
C PRO A 154 3.50 -1.57 -3.45
N PHE A 155 2.70 -0.59 -3.84
CA PHE A 155 3.10 0.65 -4.52
C PHE A 155 3.93 0.45 -5.79
N VAL A 156 3.73 -0.63 -6.55
CA VAL A 156 4.46 -0.91 -7.79
C VAL A 156 4.28 0.26 -8.76
N ARG A 157 5.41 0.81 -9.23
CA ARG A 157 5.48 1.93 -10.16
C ARG A 157 5.93 1.50 -11.56
N GLY A 158 6.59 0.34 -11.67
CA GLY A 158 7.09 -0.15 -12.93
C GLY A 158 7.95 -1.40 -12.81
N LYS A 159 8.56 -1.79 -13.94
CA LYS A 159 9.40 -2.99 -14.06
C LYS A 159 10.57 -3.03 -13.06
N ALA A 160 11.17 -1.87 -12.76
CA ALA A 160 12.30 -1.80 -11.84
C ALA A 160 11.95 -2.28 -10.44
N ASP A 161 10.73 -1.99 -9.96
CA ASP A 161 10.27 -2.44 -8.64
C ASP A 161 10.13 -3.96 -8.58
N ILE A 162 9.60 -4.58 -9.64
CA ILE A 162 9.48 -6.04 -9.73
C ILE A 162 10.85 -6.71 -9.75
N LEU A 163 11.80 -6.15 -10.52
CA LEU A 163 13.16 -6.68 -10.58
C LEU A 163 13.90 -6.53 -9.25
N ALA A 164 13.68 -5.44 -8.52
CA ALA A 164 14.25 -5.24 -7.19
C ALA A 164 13.76 -6.30 -6.19
N LEU A 165 12.45 -6.61 -6.19
CA LEU A 165 11.92 -7.68 -5.35
C LEU A 165 12.46 -9.05 -5.77
N ARG A 166 12.51 -9.34 -7.07
CA ARG A 166 13.03 -10.61 -7.58
C ARG A 166 14.49 -10.83 -7.15
N HIS A 167 15.32 -9.80 -7.29
CA HIS A 167 16.71 -9.84 -6.85
C HIS A 167 16.82 -10.09 -5.34
N ALA A 168 16.03 -9.39 -4.52
CA ALA A 168 16.03 -9.62 -3.07
C ALA A 168 15.59 -11.05 -2.69
N LEU A 169 14.63 -11.63 -3.41
CA LEU A 169 14.22 -13.03 -3.23
C LEU A 169 15.33 -14.01 -3.65
N GLU A 170 16.03 -13.74 -4.74
CA GLU A 170 17.17 -14.55 -5.19
C GLU A 170 18.31 -14.53 -4.16
N GLU A 171 18.69 -13.35 -3.65
CA GLU A 171 19.69 -13.20 -2.60
C GLU A 171 19.29 -13.93 -1.30
N ALA A 172 18.00 -13.99 -0.99
CA ALA A 172 17.46 -14.73 0.15
C ALA A 172 17.33 -16.25 -0.10
N GLY A 173 17.73 -16.76 -1.27
CA GLY A 173 17.54 -18.17 -1.64
C GLY A 173 16.08 -18.59 -1.78
N ALA A 174 15.20 -17.64 -2.12
CA ALA A 174 13.74 -17.76 -2.14
C ALA A 174 13.16 -17.42 -3.54
N ALA A 175 13.90 -17.67 -4.61
CA ALA A 175 13.52 -17.35 -6.00
C ALA A 175 12.23 -18.04 -6.46
N ASP A 176 11.81 -19.11 -5.76
CA ASP A 176 10.59 -19.87 -6.01
C ASP A 176 9.33 -19.24 -5.41
N ILE A 177 9.45 -18.18 -4.60
CA ILE A 177 8.32 -17.47 -4.02
C ILE A 177 7.65 -16.61 -5.10
N ARG A 178 6.32 -16.75 -5.20
CA ARG A 178 5.49 -16.03 -6.18
C ARG A 178 5.41 -14.54 -5.87
N ILE A 179 5.40 -13.73 -6.91
CA ILE A 179 5.31 -12.25 -6.83
C ILE A 179 3.90 -11.80 -7.21
N PHE A 180 3.25 -11.08 -6.28
CA PHE A 180 1.95 -10.45 -6.45
C PHE A 180 2.14 -8.94 -6.51
N ALA A 181 1.95 -8.32 -7.69
CA ALA A 181 2.13 -6.89 -7.87
C ALA A 181 0.88 -6.11 -7.51
N LYS A 182 0.94 -5.24 -6.50
CA LYS A 182 -0.19 -4.38 -6.12
C LYS A 182 -0.19 -3.10 -6.96
N ILE A 183 -1.28 -2.88 -7.68
CA ILE A 183 -1.51 -1.67 -8.47
C ILE A 183 -2.33 -0.70 -7.63
N GLU A 184 -1.65 0.31 -7.12
CA GLU A 184 -2.14 1.25 -6.09
C GLU A 184 -1.97 2.72 -6.49
N ASN A 185 -1.33 2.97 -7.63
CA ASN A 185 -1.06 4.32 -8.12
C ASN A 185 -1.13 4.40 -9.64
N MET A 186 -1.27 5.61 -10.18
CA MET A 186 -1.40 5.83 -11.63
C MET A 186 -0.14 5.51 -12.43
N THR A 187 1.03 5.57 -11.81
CA THR A 187 2.29 5.19 -12.45
C THR A 187 2.30 3.68 -12.73
N GLY A 188 1.94 2.87 -11.73
CA GLY A 188 1.79 1.43 -11.87
C GLY A 188 0.71 1.03 -12.88
N VAL A 189 -0.43 1.75 -12.91
CA VAL A 189 -1.47 1.55 -13.93
C VAL A 189 -0.92 1.70 -15.33
N ARG A 190 -0.15 2.76 -15.58
CA ARG A 190 0.41 3.05 -16.90
C ARG A 190 1.53 2.08 -17.29
N ALA A 191 2.34 1.68 -16.33
CA ALA A 191 3.50 0.81 -16.54
C ALA A 191 3.15 -0.69 -16.56
N LEU A 192 1.91 -1.08 -16.23
CA LEU A 192 1.51 -2.50 -16.16
C LEU A 192 1.95 -3.32 -17.40
N PRO A 193 1.82 -2.86 -18.65
CA PRO A 193 2.25 -3.62 -19.82
C PRO A 193 3.74 -3.97 -19.83
N GLU A 194 4.59 -3.19 -19.15
CA GLU A 194 6.04 -3.37 -19.12
C GLU A 194 6.48 -4.53 -18.19
N PHE A 195 5.65 -4.86 -17.18
CA PHE A 195 6.03 -5.83 -16.16
C PHE A 195 5.00 -6.94 -15.91
N ILE A 196 3.86 -6.91 -16.56
CA ILE A 196 2.80 -7.90 -16.33
C ILE A 196 3.28 -9.35 -16.50
N HIS A 197 4.24 -9.60 -17.40
CA HIS A 197 4.81 -10.93 -17.64
C HIS A 197 5.90 -11.33 -16.63
N LEU A 198 6.26 -10.43 -15.71
CA LEU A 198 7.30 -10.67 -14.71
C LEU A 198 6.72 -11.02 -13.34
N VAL A 199 5.40 -11.06 -13.23
CA VAL A 199 4.68 -11.32 -11.97
C VAL A 199 3.79 -12.55 -12.12
N ASP A 200 3.51 -13.20 -11.00
CA ASP A 200 2.64 -14.38 -10.97
C ASP A 200 1.16 -13.98 -10.87
N GLU A 201 0.88 -12.81 -10.29
CA GLU A 201 -0.47 -12.31 -10.13
C GLU A 201 -0.48 -10.79 -9.96
N VAL A 202 -1.53 -10.14 -10.43
CA VAL A 202 -1.78 -8.70 -10.27
C VAL A 202 -2.86 -8.48 -9.22
N VAL A 203 -2.61 -7.54 -8.29
CA VAL A 203 -3.57 -7.15 -7.25
C VAL A 203 -4.07 -5.74 -7.54
N ILE A 204 -5.33 -5.60 -7.92
CA ILE A 204 -5.97 -4.31 -8.19
C ILE A 204 -6.53 -3.78 -6.86
N ALA A 205 -5.78 -2.89 -6.21
CA ALA A 205 -6.11 -2.35 -4.89
C ALA A 205 -7.00 -1.10 -5.01
N ARG A 206 -8.31 -1.30 -4.98
CA ARG A 206 -9.30 -0.22 -5.22
C ARG A 206 -9.25 0.90 -4.19
N GLY A 207 -8.88 0.59 -2.94
CA GLY A 207 -8.76 1.59 -1.88
C GLY A 207 -7.73 2.66 -2.24
N ASP A 208 -6.50 2.22 -2.49
CA ASP A 208 -5.39 3.11 -2.80
C ASP A 208 -5.53 3.77 -4.17
N LEU A 209 -6.01 3.04 -5.18
CA LEU A 209 -6.34 3.61 -6.49
C LEU A 209 -7.42 4.70 -6.38
N GLY A 210 -8.40 4.55 -5.49
CA GLY A 210 -9.42 5.57 -5.24
C GLY A 210 -8.86 6.87 -4.66
N ASN A 211 -7.70 6.81 -3.98
CA ASN A 211 -6.97 7.99 -3.52
C ASN A 211 -6.04 8.57 -4.60
N ALA A 212 -5.74 7.79 -5.65
CA ALA A 212 -4.83 8.19 -6.73
C ALA A 212 -5.54 8.78 -7.96
N MET A 213 -6.86 8.67 -8.04
CA MET A 213 -7.67 9.15 -9.17
C MET A 213 -9.07 9.59 -8.71
N PRO A 214 -9.84 10.32 -9.56
CA PRO A 214 -11.25 10.58 -9.30
C PRO A 214 -12.05 9.28 -9.16
N LEU A 215 -12.87 9.16 -8.12
CA LEU A 215 -13.58 7.91 -7.78
C LEU A 215 -14.47 7.39 -8.91
N TRP A 216 -15.05 8.27 -9.74
CA TRP A 216 -15.87 7.86 -10.88
C TRP A 216 -15.07 7.20 -12.02
N GLU A 217 -13.75 7.36 -12.05
CA GLU A 217 -12.86 6.70 -13.02
C GLU A 217 -12.42 5.30 -12.56
N LEU A 218 -12.49 5.01 -11.27
CA LEU A 218 -12.03 3.76 -10.69
C LEU A 218 -12.67 2.51 -11.32
N PRO A 219 -14.00 2.45 -11.60
CA PRO A 219 -14.59 1.30 -12.27
C PRO A 219 -14.05 1.07 -13.68
N ARG A 220 -13.78 2.16 -14.42
CA ARG A 220 -13.17 2.08 -15.76
C ARG A 220 -11.73 1.59 -15.69
N CYS A 221 -10.94 2.14 -14.78
CA CYS A 221 -9.56 1.72 -14.55
C CYS A 221 -9.49 0.23 -14.19
N GLN A 222 -10.32 -0.24 -13.25
CA GLN A 222 -10.39 -1.66 -12.89
C GLN A 222 -10.70 -2.54 -14.10
N LYS A 223 -11.67 -2.15 -14.95
CA LYS A 223 -12.00 -2.91 -16.17
C LYS A 223 -10.83 -2.98 -17.15
N GLN A 224 -10.08 -1.89 -17.31
CA GLN A 224 -8.90 -1.83 -18.17
C GLN A 224 -7.79 -2.75 -17.64
N LEU A 225 -7.45 -2.67 -16.35
CA LEU A 225 -6.46 -3.51 -15.72
C LEU A 225 -6.82 -5.00 -15.82
N SER A 226 -8.06 -5.36 -15.50
CA SER A 226 -8.52 -6.76 -15.59
C SER A 226 -8.55 -7.28 -17.02
N ALA A 227 -8.85 -6.43 -18.02
CA ALA A 227 -8.77 -6.81 -19.43
C ALA A 227 -7.30 -7.05 -19.86
N ALA A 228 -6.38 -6.19 -19.43
CA ALA A 228 -4.94 -6.36 -19.69
C ALA A 228 -4.41 -7.66 -19.10
N CYS A 229 -4.78 -7.98 -17.85
CA CYS A 229 -4.40 -9.23 -17.20
C CYS A 229 -4.91 -10.46 -17.96
N ARG A 230 -6.18 -10.45 -18.39
CA ARG A 230 -6.76 -11.54 -19.19
C ARG A 230 -6.06 -11.70 -20.54
N ALA A 231 -5.77 -10.60 -21.21
CA ALA A 231 -5.07 -10.62 -22.49
C ALA A 231 -3.64 -11.18 -22.37
N ALA A 232 -2.96 -10.91 -21.24
CA ALA A 232 -1.63 -11.44 -20.94
C ALA A 232 -1.66 -12.87 -20.37
N GLY A 233 -2.82 -13.44 -20.03
CA GLY A 233 -2.93 -14.73 -19.36
C GLY A 233 -2.44 -14.72 -17.91
N VAL A 234 -2.35 -13.54 -17.27
CA VAL A 234 -1.89 -13.39 -15.90
C VAL A 234 -3.10 -13.33 -14.95
N PRO A 235 -3.14 -14.14 -13.90
CA PRO A 235 -4.17 -14.06 -12.87
C PRO A 235 -4.21 -12.68 -12.22
N PHE A 236 -5.39 -12.29 -11.75
CA PHE A 236 -5.54 -11.07 -10.96
C PHE A 236 -6.60 -11.22 -9.89
N MET A 237 -6.44 -10.48 -8.81
CA MET A 237 -7.47 -10.28 -7.79
C MET A 237 -7.83 -8.80 -7.67
N VAL A 238 -9.05 -8.53 -7.23
CA VAL A 238 -9.53 -7.19 -6.89
C VAL A 238 -9.74 -7.14 -5.38
N VAL A 239 -9.15 -6.14 -4.72
CA VAL A 239 -9.17 -6.06 -3.27
C VAL A 239 -9.62 -4.69 -2.78
N THR A 240 -10.11 -4.67 -1.55
CA THR A 240 -10.59 -3.51 -0.79
C THR A 240 -11.79 -2.79 -1.39
N GLN A 241 -12.59 -2.18 -0.52
CA GLN A 241 -13.80 -1.40 -0.86
C GLN A 241 -14.75 -2.13 -1.84
N MET A 242 -14.89 -3.44 -1.65
CA MET A 242 -15.83 -4.27 -2.38
C MET A 242 -16.97 -4.67 -1.46
N LEU A 243 -18.20 -4.38 -1.90
CA LEU A 243 -19.43 -4.72 -1.14
C LEU A 243 -19.44 -4.15 0.29
N ASP A 244 -18.71 -3.07 0.54
CA ASP A 244 -18.58 -2.45 1.87
C ASP A 244 -19.96 -2.03 2.44
N SER A 245 -20.82 -1.49 1.58
CA SER A 245 -22.20 -1.16 1.96
C SER A 245 -23.01 -2.35 2.49
N MET A 246 -22.67 -3.58 2.09
CA MET A 246 -23.33 -4.81 2.57
C MET A 246 -22.94 -5.19 4.01
N CYS A 247 -21.93 -4.57 4.60
CA CYS A 247 -21.64 -4.70 6.01
C CYS A 247 -22.73 -4.07 6.88
N THR A 248 -23.45 -3.08 6.34
CA THR A 248 -24.49 -2.31 7.06
C THR A 248 -25.87 -2.34 6.38
N ARG A 249 -25.96 -2.79 5.12
CA ARG A 249 -27.17 -2.83 4.30
C ARG A 249 -27.32 -4.19 3.63
N ALA A 250 -28.54 -4.60 3.37
CA ALA A 250 -28.85 -5.85 2.68
C ALA A 250 -28.57 -5.81 1.17
N VAL A 251 -28.43 -4.62 0.57
CA VAL A 251 -28.26 -4.41 -0.86
C VAL A 251 -26.96 -3.64 -1.12
N PRO A 252 -26.13 -4.08 -2.10
CA PRO A 252 -24.92 -3.36 -2.50
C PRO A 252 -25.27 -2.03 -3.18
N THR A 253 -24.37 -1.05 -3.09
CA THR A 253 -24.45 0.23 -3.80
C THR A 253 -23.49 0.24 -4.97
#